data_a3a7c34110f642f920bd23b2e92b39da
#
_entry.id   a3a7c34110f642f920bd23b2e92b39da
#
_cell.length_a   1.000
_cell.length_b   1.000
_cell.length_c   1.000
_cell.angle_alpha   90.00
_cell.angle_beta   90.00
_cell.angle_gamma   90.00
#
_symmetry.space_group_name_H-M   'P 1'
#
loop_
_entity.id
_entity.type
_entity.pdbx_description
1 polymer ?
#
loop_
_entity_poly.entity_id
_entity_poly.type
_entity_poly.pdbx_seq_one_letter_code
_entity_poly.pdbx_strand_id
1 'polypeptide(L)'
;MKGRLNGARFFMPKVYKIPQSVLVVIYTPALDVLLIKRADAADFWQSVTGSKDTLDETFEQTAVREVLEETGIECAPGTPLAAHLRDWRLENVYDIYPRWRHRYEPGVTRNTEHLFGLQVPAATPVRLSPREHTSYLWLPYLEAAAACFSPSNAEACLMLPRMAAAKASI
;
A
#
# COMPACT_ATOMS: atom_id res chain seq x y z
N MET A 1 47.84 -20.78 -28.00
CA MET A 1 47.22 -20.95 -26.70
C MET A 1 46.21 -19.83 -26.48
N LYS A 2 44.90 -20.11 -26.61
CA LYS A 2 43.85 -19.11 -26.39
C LYS A 2 43.23 -19.41 -25.01
N GLY A 3 43.53 -18.58 -24.02
CA GLY A 3 42.93 -18.65 -22.69
C GLY A 3 41.45 -18.24 -22.76
N ARG A 4 40.53 -19.15 -22.39
CA ARG A 4 39.12 -18.85 -22.16
C ARG A 4 39.03 -18.12 -20.83
N LEU A 5 38.58 -16.85 -20.88
CA LEU A 5 38.14 -16.13 -19.72
C LEU A 5 36.77 -16.71 -19.31
N ASN A 6 36.75 -17.45 -18.22
CA ASN A 6 35.51 -17.86 -17.54
C ASN A 6 34.85 -16.63 -16.95
N GLY A 7 33.79 -16.16 -17.62
CA GLY A 7 32.90 -15.15 -17.05
C GLY A 7 32.18 -15.71 -15.83
N ALA A 8 32.63 -15.34 -14.64
CA ALA A 8 31.89 -15.59 -13.41
C ALA A 8 30.56 -14.84 -13.52
N ARG A 9 29.48 -15.57 -13.77
CA ARG A 9 28.13 -15.03 -13.60
C ARG A 9 27.96 -14.71 -12.11
N PHE A 10 28.02 -13.46 -11.75
CA PHE A 10 27.56 -12.99 -10.43
C PHE A 10 26.09 -13.34 -10.30
N PHE A 11 25.78 -14.38 -9.55
CA PHE A 11 24.44 -14.73 -9.14
C PHE A 11 24.03 -13.69 -8.10
N MET A 12 23.28 -12.66 -8.51
CA MET A 12 22.63 -11.79 -7.55
C MET A 12 21.57 -12.62 -6.81
N PRO A 13 21.62 -12.70 -5.48
CA PRO A 13 20.60 -13.44 -4.73
C PRO A 13 19.23 -12.78 -5.01
N LYS A 14 18.22 -13.61 -5.26
CA LYS A 14 16.85 -13.15 -5.46
C LYS A 14 16.37 -12.53 -4.15
N VAL A 15 16.01 -11.25 -4.18
CA VAL A 15 15.39 -10.57 -3.06
C VAL A 15 13.91 -10.92 -3.05
N TYR A 16 13.44 -11.57 -1.98
CA TYR A 16 12.06 -11.92 -1.79
C TYR A 16 11.32 -10.82 -1.04
N LYS A 17 10.02 -10.68 -1.33
CA LYS A 17 9.13 -9.79 -0.57
C LYS A 17 8.92 -10.33 0.86
N ILE A 18 8.88 -9.42 1.81
CA ILE A 18 8.49 -9.73 3.19
C ILE A 18 6.96 -9.85 3.22
N PRO A 19 6.37 -10.92 3.81
CA PRO A 19 4.93 -11.12 3.87
C PRO A 19 4.28 -10.30 5.00
N GLN A 20 4.69 -9.07 5.12
CA GLN A 20 4.16 -8.04 6.01
C GLN A 20 3.99 -6.76 5.19
N SER A 21 2.77 -6.29 5.09
CA SER A 21 2.42 -5.13 4.26
C SER A 21 1.51 -4.16 5.00
N VAL A 22 1.33 -3.01 4.40
CA VAL A 22 0.35 -2.01 4.83
C VAL A 22 -0.72 -1.83 3.77
N LEU A 23 -1.90 -1.40 4.21
CA LEU A 23 -2.95 -0.80 3.39
C LEU A 23 -3.28 0.55 3.99
N VAL A 24 -3.17 1.62 3.19
CA VAL A 24 -3.44 2.98 3.63
C VAL A 24 -4.64 3.54 2.87
N VAL A 25 -5.76 3.72 3.59
CA VAL A 25 -6.93 4.41 3.04
C VAL A 25 -6.70 5.91 3.13
N ILE A 26 -6.46 6.56 1.99
CA ILE A 26 -6.32 8.02 1.90
C ILE A 26 -7.69 8.61 1.61
N TYR A 27 -8.13 9.57 2.41
CA TYR A 27 -9.48 10.09 2.32
C TYR A 27 -9.58 11.57 2.67
N THR A 28 -10.61 12.23 2.16
CA THR A 28 -10.96 13.63 2.45
C THR A 28 -11.87 13.73 3.67
N PRO A 29 -12.07 14.93 4.27
CA PRO A 29 -13.07 15.14 5.31
C PRO A 29 -14.52 14.76 4.90
N ALA A 30 -14.82 14.77 3.59
CA ALA A 30 -16.10 14.34 3.05
C ALA A 30 -16.23 12.82 2.88
N LEU A 31 -15.18 12.06 3.26
CA LEU A 31 -15.06 10.61 3.11
C LEU A 31 -14.99 10.15 1.63
N ASP A 32 -14.46 11.00 0.76
CA ASP A 32 -14.03 10.58 -0.56
C ASP A 32 -12.69 9.87 -0.43
N VAL A 33 -12.57 8.68 -0.98
CA VAL A 33 -11.39 7.80 -0.90
C VAL A 33 -10.60 7.88 -2.19
N LEU A 34 -9.27 8.00 -2.07
CA LEU A 34 -8.34 7.87 -3.18
C LEU A 34 -8.17 6.40 -3.53
N LEU A 35 -8.50 6.04 -4.76
CA LEU A 35 -8.10 4.77 -5.36
C LEU A 35 -7.12 4.99 -6.50
N ILE A 36 -6.16 4.11 -6.61
CA ILE A 36 -5.13 4.08 -7.65
C ILE A 36 -5.24 2.79 -8.46
N LYS A 37 -5.03 2.89 -9.77
CA LYS A 37 -5.14 1.77 -10.69
C LYS A 37 -3.78 1.16 -10.97
N ARG A 38 -3.64 -0.15 -10.76
CA ARG A 38 -2.40 -0.88 -11.05
C ARG A 38 -2.07 -0.89 -12.55
N ALA A 39 -0.77 -0.73 -12.86
CA ALA A 39 -0.29 -0.81 -14.24
C ALA A 39 -0.22 -2.23 -14.79
N ASP A 40 -0.08 -3.24 -13.90
CA ASP A 40 0.13 -4.65 -14.25
C ASP A 40 -1.18 -5.48 -14.28
N ALA A 41 -2.34 -4.84 -14.05
CA ALA A 41 -3.63 -5.53 -14.03
C ALA A 41 -4.75 -4.60 -14.50
N ALA A 42 -5.54 -5.05 -15.49
CA ALA A 42 -6.72 -4.33 -15.96
C ALA A 42 -7.77 -4.24 -14.84
N ASP A 43 -8.39 -3.07 -14.71
CA ASP A 43 -9.47 -2.79 -13.75
C ASP A 43 -9.17 -3.11 -12.28
N PHE A 44 -7.88 -3.10 -11.91
CA PHE A 44 -7.44 -3.33 -10.56
C PHE A 44 -7.28 -2.00 -9.82
N TRP A 45 -8.33 -1.60 -9.11
CA TRP A 45 -8.36 -0.43 -8.26
C TRP A 45 -8.09 -0.80 -6.81
N GLN A 46 -7.27 -0.01 -6.14
CA GLN A 46 -6.88 -0.25 -4.75
C GLN A 46 -6.51 1.05 -4.02
N SER A 47 -6.53 1.01 -2.70
CA SER A 47 -5.83 1.98 -1.85
C SER A 47 -4.31 1.81 -1.98
N VAL A 48 -3.52 2.68 -1.36
CA VAL A 48 -2.06 2.51 -1.27
C VAL A 48 -1.73 1.22 -0.53
N THR A 49 -0.86 0.39 -1.10
CA THR A 49 -0.41 -0.86 -0.47
C THR A 49 1.06 -1.12 -0.75
N GLY A 50 1.77 -1.63 0.23
CA GLY A 50 3.16 -2.06 0.01
C GLY A 50 3.70 -2.92 1.14
N SER A 51 4.72 -3.71 0.82
CA SER A 51 5.40 -4.57 1.78
C SER A 51 6.55 -3.82 2.46
N LYS A 52 6.91 -4.25 3.66
CA LYS A 52 8.16 -3.81 4.29
C LYS A 52 9.36 -4.10 3.38
N ASP A 53 10.30 -3.18 3.36
CA ASP A 53 11.58 -3.36 2.67
C ASP A 53 12.58 -4.17 3.51
N THR A 54 12.51 -4.01 4.83
CA THR A 54 13.33 -4.74 5.80
C THR A 54 12.48 -5.20 6.99
N LEU A 55 12.92 -6.22 7.72
CA LEU A 55 12.17 -6.77 8.86
C LEU A 55 12.08 -5.79 10.04
N ASP A 56 13.03 -4.90 10.17
CA ASP A 56 13.11 -3.87 11.20
C ASP A 56 12.35 -2.57 10.85
N GLU A 57 11.92 -2.42 9.57
CA GLU A 57 11.01 -1.35 9.19
C GLU A 57 9.68 -1.50 9.95
N THR A 58 9.20 -0.43 10.60
CA THR A 58 7.89 -0.47 11.25
C THR A 58 6.76 -0.36 10.22
N PHE A 59 5.54 -0.80 10.55
CA PHE A 59 4.39 -0.62 9.67
C PHE A 59 4.11 0.87 9.39
N GLU A 60 4.32 1.76 10.36
CA GLU A 60 4.16 3.20 10.15
C GLU A 60 5.19 3.75 9.15
N GLN A 61 6.46 3.34 9.27
CA GLN A 61 7.50 3.71 8.30
C GLN A 61 7.17 3.19 6.89
N THR A 62 6.69 1.95 6.79
CA THR A 62 6.22 1.38 5.52
C THR A 62 5.06 2.21 4.96
N ALA A 63 4.07 2.57 5.77
CA ALA A 63 2.93 3.38 5.34
C ALA A 63 3.36 4.76 4.81
N VAL A 64 4.24 5.45 5.54
CA VAL A 64 4.79 6.75 5.12
C VAL A 64 5.52 6.65 3.79
N ARG A 65 6.39 5.64 3.63
CA ARG A 65 7.17 5.42 2.41
C ARG A 65 6.26 5.10 1.21
N GLU A 66 5.34 4.15 1.35
CA GLU A 66 4.46 3.74 0.26
C GLU A 66 3.50 4.86 -0.17
N VAL A 67 2.96 5.64 0.77
CA VAL A 67 2.13 6.82 0.44
C VAL A 67 2.92 7.80 -0.42
N LEU A 68 4.17 8.09 -0.05
CA LEU A 68 5.01 9.00 -0.82
C LEU A 68 5.36 8.43 -2.20
N GLU A 69 5.77 7.16 -2.27
CA GLU A 69 6.19 6.49 -3.51
C GLU A 69 5.04 6.37 -4.52
N GLU A 70 3.86 5.96 -4.07
CA GLU A 70 2.72 5.70 -4.95
C GLU A 70 1.91 6.95 -5.31
N THR A 71 1.90 7.99 -4.45
CA THR A 71 1.00 9.16 -4.62
C THR A 71 1.69 10.52 -4.59
N GLY A 72 2.95 10.59 -4.17
CA GLY A 72 3.67 11.84 -3.96
C GLY A 72 3.18 12.65 -2.76
N ILE A 73 2.29 12.11 -1.93
CA ILE A 73 1.78 12.77 -0.72
C ILE A 73 2.78 12.56 0.42
N GLU A 74 3.20 13.65 1.07
CA GLU A 74 4.15 13.59 2.19
C GLU A 74 3.41 13.57 3.53
N CYS A 75 3.55 12.49 4.28
CA CYS A 75 3.01 12.35 5.64
C CYS A 75 4.05 11.90 6.68
N ALA A 76 5.34 12.08 6.36
CA ALA A 76 6.45 11.77 7.28
C ALA A 76 6.42 12.67 8.54
N PRO A 77 7.02 12.23 9.65
CA PRO A 77 7.21 13.08 10.83
C PRO A 77 7.79 14.45 10.48
N GLY A 78 7.18 15.50 10.99
CA GLY A 78 7.57 16.89 10.69
C GLY A 78 6.84 17.54 9.52
N THR A 79 6.05 16.79 8.76
CA THR A 79 5.17 17.34 7.71
C THR A 79 3.78 17.70 8.27
N PRO A 80 3.03 18.60 7.60
CA PRO A 80 1.68 18.97 8.04
C PRO A 80 0.70 17.77 8.16
N LEU A 81 0.89 16.72 7.35
CA LEU A 81 0.00 15.55 7.34
C LEU A 81 0.44 14.44 8.31
N ALA A 82 1.57 14.57 8.99
CA ALA A 82 2.07 13.54 9.92
C ALA A 82 1.02 13.17 10.99
N ALA A 83 0.36 14.16 11.58
CA ALA A 83 -0.66 13.94 12.60
C ALA A 83 -1.98 13.37 12.06
N HIS A 84 -2.13 13.33 10.74
CA HIS A 84 -3.32 12.81 10.05
C HIS A 84 -3.18 11.35 9.60
N LEU A 85 -1.98 10.78 9.65
CA LEU A 85 -1.76 9.35 9.47
C LEU A 85 -2.11 8.64 10.78
N ARG A 86 -3.08 7.73 10.73
CA ARG A 86 -3.59 7.02 11.89
C ARG A 86 -3.48 5.52 11.69
N ASP A 87 -2.84 4.87 12.63
CA ASP A 87 -2.88 3.41 12.78
C ASP A 87 -4.28 2.99 13.25
N TRP A 88 -4.98 2.19 12.46
CA TRP A 88 -6.29 1.66 12.82
C TRP A 88 -6.22 0.49 13.79
N ARG A 89 -5.01 -0.03 14.05
CA ARG A 89 -4.75 -1.21 14.89
C ARG A 89 -5.55 -2.43 14.45
N LEU A 90 -5.67 -2.58 13.14
CA LEU A 90 -6.35 -3.68 12.47
C LEU A 90 -5.36 -4.37 11.53
N GLU A 91 -5.48 -5.68 11.47
CA GLU A 91 -4.68 -6.52 10.58
C GLU A 91 -5.58 -7.51 9.84
N ASN A 92 -5.31 -7.71 8.57
CA ASN A 92 -5.85 -8.78 7.77
C ASN A 92 -4.76 -9.80 7.48
N VAL A 93 -5.07 -11.08 7.70
CA VAL A 93 -4.21 -12.18 7.26
C VAL A 93 -4.93 -12.88 6.12
N TYR A 94 -4.31 -12.89 4.94
CA TYR A 94 -4.91 -13.48 3.75
C TYR A 94 -3.92 -14.34 2.97
N ASP A 95 -4.47 -15.27 2.18
CA ASP A 95 -3.67 -16.10 1.29
C ASP A 95 -3.19 -15.28 0.10
N ILE A 96 -1.88 -15.31 -0.14
CA ILE A 96 -1.26 -14.67 -1.29
C ILE A 96 -1.77 -15.36 -2.56
N TYR A 97 -2.29 -14.56 -3.51
CA TYR A 97 -2.75 -15.10 -4.79
C TYR A 97 -1.66 -15.95 -5.47
N PRO A 98 -2.00 -17.14 -5.97
CA PRO A 98 -1.01 -18.06 -6.56
C PRO A 98 -0.07 -17.42 -7.58
N ARG A 99 -0.59 -16.52 -8.42
CA ARG A 99 0.19 -15.79 -9.42
C ARG A 99 1.29 -14.90 -8.86
N TRP A 100 1.22 -14.50 -7.57
CA TRP A 100 2.21 -13.63 -6.91
C TRP A 100 3.10 -14.34 -5.90
N ARG A 101 2.83 -15.62 -5.58
CA ARG A 101 3.63 -16.40 -4.61
C ARG A 101 5.11 -16.49 -4.98
N HIS A 102 5.42 -16.44 -6.28
CA HIS A 102 6.80 -16.43 -6.76
C HIS A 102 7.63 -15.23 -6.30
N ARG A 103 6.99 -14.17 -5.78
CA ARG A 103 7.65 -12.98 -5.23
C ARG A 103 8.13 -13.16 -3.80
N TYR A 104 7.69 -14.21 -3.12
CA TYR A 104 8.00 -14.53 -1.73
C TYR A 104 8.88 -15.76 -1.64
N GLU A 105 9.48 -15.98 -0.45
CA GLU A 105 10.24 -17.21 -0.22
C GLU A 105 9.40 -18.47 -0.45
N PRO A 106 9.99 -19.55 -0.93
CA PRO A 106 9.30 -20.84 -1.07
C PRO A 106 8.62 -21.26 0.24
N GLY A 107 7.34 -21.64 0.16
CA GLY A 107 6.54 -22.02 1.32
C GLY A 107 5.76 -20.89 1.98
N VAL A 108 6.05 -19.62 1.66
CA VAL A 108 5.25 -18.48 2.12
C VAL A 108 3.95 -18.41 1.32
N THR A 109 2.82 -18.56 2.01
CA THR A 109 1.49 -18.56 1.39
C THR A 109 0.57 -17.46 1.90
N ARG A 110 0.90 -16.83 3.04
CA ARG A 110 0.07 -15.82 3.69
C ARG A 110 0.82 -14.52 3.87
N ASN A 111 0.06 -13.42 3.81
CA ASN A 111 0.53 -12.07 4.10
C ASN A 111 -0.27 -11.48 5.26
N THR A 112 0.41 -10.75 6.14
CA THR A 112 -0.21 -9.91 7.16
C THR A 112 -0.23 -8.48 6.67
N GLU A 113 -1.42 -7.88 6.56
CA GLU A 113 -1.63 -6.52 6.09
C GLU A 113 -2.15 -5.65 7.23
N HIS A 114 -1.39 -4.63 7.62
CA HIS A 114 -1.73 -3.68 8.67
C HIS A 114 -2.41 -2.44 8.09
N LEU A 115 -3.51 -1.99 8.70
CA LEU A 115 -4.39 -0.95 8.16
C LEU A 115 -4.11 0.42 8.76
N PHE A 116 -4.00 1.42 7.89
CA PHE A 116 -3.88 2.83 8.22
C PHE A 116 -4.95 3.67 7.50
N GLY A 117 -5.25 4.83 8.06
CA GLY A 117 -6.01 5.88 7.39
C GLY A 117 -5.21 7.18 7.34
N LEU A 118 -5.24 7.87 6.22
CA LEU A 118 -4.62 9.19 6.05
C LEU A 118 -5.67 10.19 5.60
N GLN A 119 -6.05 11.12 6.47
CA GLN A 119 -6.94 12.21 6.09
C GLN A 119 -6.14 13.34 5.43
N VAL A 120 -6.60 13.76 4.25
CA VAL A 120 -5.96 14.83 3.48
C VAL A 120 -7.00 15.88 3.06
N PRO A 121 -6.59 17.14 2.79
CA PRO A 121 -7.46 18.14 2.18
C PRO A 121 -8.02 17.68 0.83
N ALA A 122 -9.26 18.09 0.50
CA ALA A 122 -9.93 17.67 -0.73
C ALA A 122 -9.18 18.00 -2.03
N ALA A 123 -8.35 19.04 -2.02
CA ALA A 123 -7.57 19.47 -3.19
C ALA A 123 -6.11 18.97 -3.15
N THR A 124 -5.81 17.94 -2.37
CA THR A 124 -4.45 17.40 -2.27
C THR A 124 -3.97 16.88 -3.63
N PRO A 125 -2.84 17.38 -4.16
CA PRO A 125 -2.29 16.90 -5.42
C PRO A 125 -1.82 15.46 -5.31
N VAL A 126 -2.11 14.65 -6.35
CA VAL A 126 -1.66 13.26 -6.47
C VAL A 126 -0.73 13.16 -7.68
N ARG A 127 0.46 12.60 -7.44
CA ARG A 127 1.45 12.30 -8.47
C ARG A 127 1.82 10.81 -8.40
N LEU A 128 1.26 10.04 -9.31
CA LEU A 128 1.45 8.59 -9.36
C LEU A 128 2.89 8.21 -9.77
N SER A 129 3.33 7.06 -9.26
CA SER A 129 4.47 6.33 -9.79
C SER A 129 4.06 5.68 -11.12
N PRO A 130 4.53 6.15 -12.30
CA PRO A 130 3.99 5.71 -13.59
C PRO A 130 4.31 4.26 -13.95
N ARG A 131 5.29 3.65 -13.27
CA ARG A 131 5.64 2.24 -13.46
C ARG A 131 4.68 1.30 -12.72
N GLU A 132 4.02 1.79 -11.68
CA GLU A 132 3.18 1.00 -10.78
C GLU A 132 1.70 1.29 -10.96
N HIS A 133 1.36 2.56 -11.22
CA HIS A 133 -0.01 3.02 -11.30
C HIS A 133 -0.24 3.91 -12.53
N THR A 134 -1.39 3.76 -13.19
CA THR A 134 -1.74 4.45 -14.44
C THR A 134 -2.76 5.56 -14.27
N SER A 135 -3.61 5.47 -13.25
CA SER A 135 -4.72 6.40 -13.02
C SER A 135 -5.10 6.46 -11.55
N TYR A 136 -5.79 7.51 -11.15
CA TYR A 136 -6.39 7.61 -9.82
C TYR A 136 -7.80 8.18 -9.90
N LEU A 137 -8.61 7.89 -8.88
CA LEU A 137 -9.98 8.37 -8.70
C LEU A 137 -10.17 8.78 -7.24
N TRP A 138 -11.00 9.80 -7.03
CA TRP A 138 -11.60 10.11 -5.75
C TRP A 138 -13.07 9.71 -5.80
N LEU A 139 -13.49 8.79 -4.94
CA LEU A 139 -14.87 8.27 -4.91
C LEU A 139 -15.42 8.32 -3.49
N PRO A 140 -16.71 8.59 -3.31
CA PRO A 140 -17.38 8.38 -2.03
C PRO A 140 -17.08 6.97 -1.50
N TYR A 141 -16.87 6.81 -0.20
CA TYR A 141 -16.35 5.57 0.39
C TYR A 141 -17.14 4.30 0.01
N LEU A 142 -18.46 4.39 -0.20
CA LEU A 142 -19.28 3.26 -0.67
C LEU A 142 -18.96 2.87 -2.11
N GLU A 143 -18.79 3.85 -2.98
CA GLU A 143 -18.41 3.63 -4.38
C GLU A 143 -16.97 3.12 -4.47
N ALA A 144 -16.07 3.67 -3.63
CA ALA A 144 -14.70 3.20 -3.53
C ALA A 144 -14.64 1.74 -3.09
N ALA A 145 -15.41 1.34 -2.08
CA ALA A 145 -15.51 -0.05 -1.65
C ALA A 145 -15.98 -0.97 -2.78
N ALA A 146 -16.99 -0.55 -3.55
CA ALA A 146 -17.49 -1.32 -4.69
C ALA A 146 -16.48 -1.44 -5.84
N ALA A 147 -15.59 -0.45 -6.00
CA ALA A 147 -14.56 -0.44 -7.04
C ALA A 147 -13.30 -1.23 -6.67
N CYS A 148 -13.04 -1.47 -5.38
CA CYS A 148 -11.85 -2.18 -4.92
C CYS A 148 -11.80 -3.62 -5.44
N PHE A 149 -10.61 -4.03 -5.91
CA PHE A 149 -10.40 -5.40 -6.37
C PHE A 149 -10.40 -6.41 -5.21
N SER A 150 -9.70 -6.12 -4.10
CA SER A 150 -9.58 -7.05 -2.99
C SER A 150 -10.68 -6.85 -1.95
N PRO A 151 -11.24 -7.94 -1.39
CA PRO A 151 -12.22 -7.86 -0.30
C PRO A 151 -11.70 -7.08 0.92
N SER A 152 -10.44 -7.28 1.32
CA SER A 152 -9.84 -6.57 2.46
C SER A 152 -9.81 -5.06 2.26
N ASN A 153 -9.53 -4.60 1.04
CA ASN A 153 -9.57 -3.17 0.72
C ASN A 153 -11.01 -2.63 0.70
N ALA A 154 -11.95 -3.38 0.16
CA ALA A 154 -13.36 -3.00 0.19
C ALA A 154 -13.88 -2.86 1.63
N GLU A 155 -13.55 -3.81 2.50
CA GLU A 155 -13.89 -3.75 3.93
C GLU A 155 -13.27 -2.53 4.62
N ALA A 156 -11.99 -2.23 4.33
CA ALA A 156 -11.32 -1.04 4.87
C ALA A 156 -12.05 0.26 4.47
N CYS A 157 -12.48 0.38 3.21
CA CYS A 157 -13.29 1.52 2.77
C CYS A 157 -14.65 1.60 3.52
N LEU A 158 -15.32 0.47 3.71
CA LEU A 158 -16.60 0.42 4.44
C LEU A 158 -16.46 0.78 5.92
N MET A 159 -15.32 0.51 6.52
CA MET A 159 -15.03 0.87 7.92
C MET A 159 -14.69 2.34 8.10
N LEU A 160 -14.39 3.07 7.02
CA LEU A 160 -13.88 4.44 7.07
C LEU A 160 -14.73 5.40 7.92
N PRO A 161 -16.08 5.45 7.85
CA PRO A 161 -16.85 6.37 8.67
C PRO A 161 -16.62 6.17 10.17
N ARG A 162 -16.52 4.92 10.61
CA ARG A 162 -16.24 4.57 12.00
C ARG A 162 -14.82 4.96 12.40
N MET A 163 -13.85 4.66 11.55
CA MET A 163 -12.44 4.92 11.84
C MET A 163 -12.11 6.41 11.81
N ALA A 164 -12.71 7.17 10.90
CA ALA A 164 -12.57 8.62 10.82
C ALA A 164 -13.19 9.34 12.03
N ALA A 165 -14.31 8.83 12.54
CA ALA A 165 -15.00 9.37 13.71
C ALA A 165 -14.31 9.04 15.04
N ALA A 166 -13.51 7.97 15.09
CA ALA A 166 -12.75 7.60 16.29
C ALA A 166 -11.72 8.71 16.58
N LYS A 167 -12.03 9.57 17.54
CA LYS A 167 -11.07 10.54 18.07
C LYS A 167 -9.88 9.76 18.59
N ALA A 168 -8.67 10.26 18.32
CA ALA A 168 -7.49 9.73 18.98
C ALA A 168 -7.77 9.74 20.49
N SER A 169 -7.90 8.56 21.06
CA SER A 169 -7.93 8.44 22.52
C SER A 169 -6.55 8.88 23.00
N ILE A 170 -6.54 10.00 23.71
CA ILE A 170 -5.38 10.60 24.36
C ILE A 170 -4.84 9.61 25.40
#